data_09f0c0ad5cff6666363bfb7e0fc77cbf
#
_entry.id   09f0c0ad5cff6666363bfb7e0fc77cbf
#
_cell.length_a   1.000
_cell.length_b   1.000
_cell.length_c   1.000
_cell.angle_alpha   90.00
_cell.angle_beta   90.00
_cell.angle_gamma   90.00
#
_symmetry.space_group_name_H-M   'P 1'
#
loop_
_entity.id
_entity.type
_entity.pdbx_description
1 polymer ?
#
loop_
_entity_poly.entity_id
_entity_poly.type
_entity_poly.pdbx_seq_one_letter_code
_entity_poly.pdbx_strand_id
1 'polypeptide(L)'
;MNSTTATALPTTFAPRWVAAMLTTVLGTSTGGGAATALGELDRQAGDGDFGTNLTSAFTRVQDEIAATSPQTFTAWLTAVSRGFLGTGGTSGPLFGMFFRDIARCATGGTPTLTELAGGLAAAVATVQRYGKAQVGHKTMVDALVPAAQALSEQAAADADPVRALDVAAEAARAGALTTRDIVARRGRAAYVGEVARGVLDPGAVAVALMIQCAAAAVGGHDGPVDTAWTH
;
A
#
# COMPACT_ATOMS: atom_id res chain seq x y z
N MET A 1 -18.69 -30.39 -13.25
CA MET A 1 -17.69 -29.34 -12.94
C MET A 1 -18.43 -28.01 -12.97
N ASN A 2 -18.89 -27.51 -11.82
CA ASN A 2 -19.49 -26.18 -11.77
C ASN A 2 -18.34 -25.17 -11.90
N SER A 3 -18.26 -24.50 -13.05
CA SER A 3 -17.39 -23.35 -13.21
C SER A 3 -18.01 -22.22 -12.38
N THR A 4 -17.57 -22.09 -11.12
CA THR A 4 -17.91 -20.91 -10.33
C THR A 4 -17.25 -19.73 -11.04
N THR A 5 -18.05 -18.90 -11.68
CA THR A 5 -17.54 -17.67 -12.33
C THR A 5 -17.04 -16.77 -11.20
N ALA A 6 -15.72 -16.59 -11.11
CA ALA A 6 -15.14 -15.73 -10.08
C ALA A 6 -15.75 -14.32 -10.20
N THR A 7 -16.37 -13.85 -9.12
CA THR A 7 -17.08 -12.56 -9.11
C THR A 7 -16.05 -11.43 -9.15
N ALA A 8 -16.21 -10.50 -10.10
CA ALA A 8 -15.40 -9.29 -10.15
C ALA A 8 -15.70 -8.38 -8.95
N LEU A 9 -14.68 -7.67 -8.49
CA LEU A 9 -14.83 -6.63 -7.46
C LEU A 9 -15.75 -5.50 -7.99
N PRO A 10 -16.34 -4.68 -7.09
CA PRO A 10 -17.18 -3.55 -7.53
C PRO A 10 -16.43 -2.58 -8.44
N THR A 11 -17.08 -2.05 -9.47
CA THR A 11 -16.47 -1.04 -10.35
C THR A 11 -16.03 0.22 -9.60
N THR A 12 -16.65 0.49 -8.45
CA THR A 12 -16.29 1.58 -7.54
C THR A 12 -15.08 1.28 -6.67
N PHE A 13 -14.50 0.07 -6.72
CA PHE A 13 -13.39 -0.33 -5.85
C PHE A 13 -12.16 0.56 -6.06
N ALA A 14 -11.66 0.70 -7.30
CA ALA A 14 -10.46 1.49 -7.55
C ALA A 14 -10.63 2.99 -7.21
N PRO A 15 -11.68 3.71 -7.65
CA PRO A 15 -11.87 5.10 -7.27
C PRO A 15 -11.98 5.29 -5.75
N ARG A 16 -12.68 4.40 -5.03
CA ARG A 16 -12.76 4.47 -3.56
C ARG A 16 -11.44 4.19 -2.89
N TRP A 17 -10.70 3.19 -3.34
CA TRP A 17 -9.39 2.87 -2.80
C TRP A 17 -8.44 4.08 -2.93
N VAL A 18 -8.41 4.71 -4.09
CA VAL A 18 -7.57 5.89 -4.33
C VAL A 18 -8.03 7.08 -3.49
N ALA A 19 -9.34 7.31 -3.38
CA ALA A 19 -9.89 8.38 -2.53
C ALA A 19 -9.55 8.17 -1.05
N ALA A 20 -9.70 6.94 -0.53
CA ALA A 20 -9.31 6.58 0.83
C ALA A 20 -7.81 6.78 1.07
N MET A 21 -6.94 6.40 0.13
CA MET A 21 -5.50 6.67 0.24
C MET A 21 -5.18 8.16 0.26
N LEU A 22 -5.79 8.94 -0.62
CA LEU A 22 -5.60 10.41 -0.68
C LEU A 22 -5.99 11.06 0.65
N THR A 23 -7.18 10.75 1.16
CA THR A 23 -7.68 11.33 2.42
C THR A 23 -6.89 10.85 3.64
N THR A 24 -6.46 9.58 3.66
CA THR A 24 -5.63 9.04 4.75
C THR A 24 -4.26 9.70 4.79
N VAL A 25 -3.61 9.87 3.64
CA VAL A 25 -2.22 10.36 3.58
C VAL A 25 -2.14 11.88 3.67
N LEU A 26 -2.95 12.58 2.89
CA LEU A 26 -2.90 14.06 2.84
C LEU A 26 -3.72 14.71 3.95
N GLY A 27 -4.68 13.97 4.53
CA GLY A 27 -5.62 14.50 5.52
C GLY A 27 -6.88 15.07 4.88
N THR A 28 -7.74 15.59 5.75
CA THR A 28 -8.97 16.27 5.38
C THR A 28 -8.89 17.74 5.83
N SER A 29 -9.86 18.55 5.44
CA SER A 29 -9.95 19.95 5.89
C SER A 29 -10.03 20.11 7.41
N THR A 30 -10.37 19.03 8.14
CA THR A 30 -10.54 19.02 9.60
C THR A 30 -9.47 18.24 10.36
N GLY A 31 -8.54 17.57 9.67
CA GLY A 31 -7.50 16.74 10.30
C GLY A 31 -6.27 16.55 9.42
N GLY A 32 -5.09 16.47 10.06
CA GLY A 32 -3.83 16.16 9.38
C GLY A 32 -3.79 14.72 8.84
N GLY A 33 -3.05 14.53 7.75
CA GLY A 33 -2.86 13.21 7.14
C GLY A 33 -1.73 12.40 7.78
N ALA A 34 -1.73 11.10 7.50
CA ALA A 34 -0.72 10.16 7.99
C ALA A 34 0.72 10.51 7.54
N ALA A 35 0.88 11.28 6.45
CA ALA A 35 2.20 11.70 5.97
C ALA A 35 3.03 12.41 7.06
N THR A 36 2.40 13.20 7.93
CA THR A 36 3.09 13.86 9.04
C THR A 36 3.64 12.86 10.06
N ALA A 37 2.82 11.90 10.49
CA ALA A 37 3.24 10.86 11.43
C ALA A 37 4.34 9.97 10.83
N LEU A 38 4.22 9.61 9.55
CA LEU A 38 5.22 8.82 8.83
C LEU A 38 6.55 9.58 8.65
N GLY A 39 6.49 10.90 8.48
CA GLY A 39 7.67 11.75 8.47
C GLY A 39 8.35 11.82 9.85
N GLU A 40 7.57 11.76 10.94
CA GLU A 40 8.10 11.71 12.29
C GLU A 40 8.80 10.38 12.56
N LEU A 41 8.21 9.25 12.16
CA LEU A 41 8.87 7.94 12.25
C LEU A 41 10.19 7.93 11.49
N ASP A 42 10.21 8.50 10.30
CA ASP A 42 11.44 8.55 9.47
C ASP A 42 12.50 9.48 10.08
N ARG A 43 12.13 10.59 10.74
CA ARG A 43 13.12 11.42 11.46
C ARG A 43 13.78 10.69 12.62
N GLN A 44 13.07 9.76 13.24
CA GLN A 44 13.61 8.95 14.35
C GLN A 44 14.50 7.80 13.86
N ALA A 45 14.29 7.30 12.65
CA ALA A 45 14.91 6.08 12.14
C ALA A 45 15.57 6.23 10.75
N GLY A 46 15.59 7.42 10.18
CA GLY A 46 16.08 7.65 8.81
C GLY A 46 16.56 9.08 8.57
N ASP A 47 16.26 9.63 7.39
CA ASP A 47 16.67 10.98 6.98
C ASP A 47 15.50 12.01 7.06
N GLY A 48 14.31 11.58 7.42
CA GLY A 48 13.16 12.43 7.69
C GLY A 48 12.41 12.91 6.44
N ASP A 49 12.74 12.43 5.26
CA ASP A 49 12.15 12.90 4.00
C ASP A 49 10.90 12.09 3.56
N PHE A 50 10.63 10.95 4.18
CA PHE A 50 9.57 10.03 3.77
C PHE A 50 8.19 10.68 3.73
N GLY A 51 7.80 11.44 4.77
CA GLY A 51 6.52 12.12 4.83
C GLY A 51 6.35 13.16 3.72
N THR A 52 7.39 13.95 3.45
CA THR A 52 7.40 14.95 2.37
C THR A 52 7.32 14.28 1.00
N ASN A 53 8.08 13.21 0.79
CA ASN A 53 8.04 12.43 -0.45
C ASN A 53 6.67 11.79 -0.66
N LEU A 54 6.06 11.27 0.40
CA LEU A 54 4.72 10.67 0.34
C LEU A 54 3.66 11.72 -0.01
N THR A 55 3.71 12.90 0.62
CA THR A 55 2.84 14.05 0.29
C THR A 55 3.00 14.44 -1.18
N SER A 56 4.24 14.59 -1.66
CA SER A 56 4.53 14.94 -3.05
C SER A 56 3.98 13.89 -4.03
N ALA A 57 4.13 12.59 -3.70
CA ALA A 57 3.60 11.51 -4.52
C ALA A 57 2.07 11.59 -4.65
N PHE A 58 1.35 11.74 -3.53
CA PHE A 58 -0.11 11.80 -3.55
C PHE A 58 -0.66 13.11 -4.15
N THR A 59 0.04 14.23 -4.03
CA THR A 59 -0.30 15.46 -4.78
C THR A 59 -0.21 15.21 -6.29
N ARG A 60 0.87 14.54 -6.76
CA ARG A 60 0.99 14.15 -8.17
C ARG A 60 -0.08 13.14 -8.60
N VAL A 61 -0.53 12.26 -7.72
CA VAL A 61 -1.67 11.38 -8.00
C VAL A 61 -2.94 12.20 -8.26
N GLN A 62 -3.20 13.24 -7.46
CA GLN A 62 -4.34 14.14 -7.70
C GLN A 62 -4.23 14.83 -9.07
N ASP A 63 -3.05 15.31 -9.43
CA ASP A 63 -2.79 15.95 -10.72
C ASP A 63 -3.01 14.97 -11.90
N GLU A 64 -2.50 13.73 -11.78
CA GLU A 64 -2.70 12.68 -12.79
C GLU A 64 -4.18 12.31 -12.95
N ILE A 65 -4.94 12.22 -11.85
CA ILE A 65 -6.38 11.96 -11.88
C ILE A 65 -7.11 13.12 -12.58
N ALA A 66 -6.79 14.36 -12.22
CA ALA A 66 -7.40 15.53 -12.85
C ALA A 66 -7.11 15.60 -14.37
N ALA A 67 -5.88 15.27 -14.75
CA ALA A 67 -5.44 15.31 -16.16
C ALA A 67 -6.02 14.17 -17.01
N THR A 68 -6.20 12.96 -16.44
CA THR A 68 -6.55 11.76 -17.20
C THR A 68 -8.01 11.32 -17.06
N SER A 69 -8.71 11.78 -16.01
CA SER A 69 -10.10 11.40 -15.68
C SER A 69 -10.31 9.87 -15.77
N PRO A 70 -9.60 9.06 -14.96
CA PRO A 70 -9.57 7.60 -15.10
C PRO A 70 -10.96 6.99 -14.92
N GLN A 71 -11.32 6.02 -15.79
CA GLN A 71 -12.62 5.36 -15.78
C GLN A 71 -12.53 3.85 -15.50
N THR A 72 -11.33 3.26 -15.53
CA THR A 72 -11.13 1.82 -15.34
C THR A 72 -10.19 1.57 -14.17
N PHE A 73 -10.27 0.36 -13.57
CA PHE A 73 -9.34 -0.07 -12.51
C PHE A 73 -7.88 0.18 -12.90
N THR A 74 -7.49 -0.27 -14.10
CA THR A 74 -6.13 -0.08 -14.63
C THR A 74 -5.75 1.40 -14.72
N ALA A 75 -6.65 2.26 -15.18
CA ALA A 75 -6.37 3.69 -15.32
C ALA A 75 -6.19 4.37 -13.94
N TRP A 76 -7.03 4.03 -12.95
CA TRP A 76 -6.91 4.54 -11.59
C TRP A 76 -5.57 4.17 -10.95
N LEU A 77 -5.19 2.89 -10.98
CA LEU A 77 -3.94 2.43 -10.37
C LEU A 77 -2.71 2.87 -11.19
N THR A 78 -2.86 3.12 -12.49
CA THR A 78 -1.81 3.72 -13.32
C THR A 78 -1.56 5.19 -12.92
N ALA A 79 -2.60 5.96 -12.61
CA ALA A 79 -2.44 7.32 -12.10
C ALA A 79 -1.68 7.32 -10.76
N VAL A 80 -2.01 6.39 -9.84
CA VAL A 80 -1.25 6.23 -8.60
C VAL A 80 0.22 5.88 -8.90
N SER A 81 0.47 4.90 -9.76
CA SER A 81 1.84 4.51 -10.16
C SER A 81 2.65 5.70 -10.67
N ARG A 82 2.08 6.52 -11.56
CA ARG A 82 2.76 7.69 -12.15
C ARG A 82 3.09 8.75 -11.12
N GLY A 83 2.18 9.04 -10.19
CA GLY A 83 2.43 9.97 -9.09
C GLY A 83 3.66 9.57 -8.29
N PHE A 84 3.78 8.29 -7.93
CA PHE A 84 4.94 7.76 -7.22
C PHE A 84 6.22 7.73 -8.06
N LEU A 85 6.16 7.30 -9.34
CA LEU A 85 7.33 7.26 -10.22
C LEU A 85 7.92 8.66 -10.49
N GLY A 86 7.10 9.69 -10.41
CA GLY A 86 7.54 11.09 -10.52
C GLY A 86 8.14 11.68 -9.25
N THR A 87 8.23 10.90 -8.16
CA THR A 87 8.69 11.37 -6.85
C THR A 87 10.10 10.87 -6.56
N GLY A 88 10.91 11.70 -5.91
CA GLY A 88 12.27 11.36 -5.51
C GLY A 88 12.34 10.32 -4.39
N GLY A 89 13.58 10.03 -3.97
CA GLY A 89 13.88 9.07 -2.93
C GLY A 89 13.85 7.61 -3.42
N THR A 90 14.16 6.68 -2.52
CA THR A 90 14.19 5.23 -2.85
C THR A 90 12.79 4.61 -2.87
N SER A 91 11.90 5.09 -2.01
CA SER A 91 10.55 4.54 -1.83
C SER A 91 9.61 4.89 -2.99
N GLY A 92 9.72 6.09 -3.58
CA GLY A 92 8.88 6.51 -4.70
C GLY A 92 8.86 5.51 -5.86
N PRO A 93 10.02 5.16 -6.46
CA PRO A 93 10.07 4.14 -7.52
C PRO A 93 9.53 2.77 -7.11
N LEU A 94 9.75 2.33 -5.86
CA LEU A 94 9.26 1.03 -5.38
C LEU A 94 7.72 1.02 -5.29
N PHE A 95 7.10 2.04 -4.70
CA PHE A 95 5.64 2.19 -4.69
C PHE A 95 5.07 2.36 -6.11
N GLY A 96 5.75 3.11 -6.97
CA GLY A 96 5.33 3.28 -8.35
C GLY A 96 5.30 1.96 -9.13
N MET A 97 6.34 1.13 -9.01
CA MET A 97 6.37 -0.22 -9.59
C MET A 97 5.33 -1.15 -8.98
N PHE A 98 5.13 -1.09 -7.67
CA PHE A 98 4.10 -1.83 -6.94
C PHE A 98 2.70 -1.55 -7.53
N PHE A 99 2.30 -0.29 -7.61
CA PHE A 99 0.99 0.07 -8.17
C PHE A 99 0.86 -0.22 -9.66
N ARG A 100 1.95 -0.13 -10.43
CA ARG A 100 1.97 -0.52 -11.84
C ARG A 100 1.64 -2.01 -12.02
N ASP A 101 2.20 -2.86 -11.19
CA ASP A 101 2.00 -4.30 -11.31
C ASP A 101 0.58 -4.69 -10.84
N ILE A 102 0.05 -4.04 -9.80
CA ILE A 102 -1.37 -4.19 -9.42
C ILE A 102 -2.30 -3.69 -10.53
N ALA A 103 -2.01 -2.54 -11.17
CA ALA A 103 -2.83 -2.01 -12.25
C ALA A 103 -3.03 -3.00 -13.42
N ARG A 104 -2.09 -3.94 -13.59
CA ARG A 104 -2.09 -4.93 -14.67
C ARG A 104 -2.79 -6.24 -14.33
N CYS A 105 -3.27 -6.42 -13.11
CA CYS A 105 -3.87 -7.69 -12.70
C CYS A 105 -5.24 -7.94 -13.33
N ALA A 106 -5.99 -6.89 -13.65
CA ALA A 106 -7.33 -7.00 -14.21
C ALA A 106 -7.27 -7.38 -15.70
N THR A 107 -7.92 -8.47 -16.08
CA THR A 107 -8.02 -8.93 -17.47
C THR A 107 -9.31 -8.48 -18.15
N GLY A 108 -10.36 -8.14 -17.39
CA GLY A 108 -11.70 -7.86 -17.89
C GLY A 108 -12.37 -6.61 -17.30
N GLY A 109 -11.62 -5.54 -17.02
CA GLY A 109 -12.16 -4.29 -16.48
C GLY A 109 -11.89 -4.09 -15.00
N THR A 110 -12.67 -4.69 -14.11
CA THR A 110 -12.40 -4.74 -12.66
C THR A 110 -11.89 -6.13 -12.31
N PRO A 111 -10.83 -6.26 -11.47
CA PRO A 111 -10.29 -7.57 -11.16
C PRO A 111 -11.26 -8.40 -10.32
N THR A 112 -11.16 -9.71 -10.42
CA THR A 112 -11.65 -10.65 -9.42
C THR A 112 -10.71 -10.65 -8.22
N LEU A 113 -11.16 -11.23 -7.10
CA LEU A 113 -10.31 -11.40 -5.92
C LEU A 113 -9.02 -12.19 -6.25
N THR A 114 -9.12 -13.23 -7.05
CA THR A 114 -7.97 -14.04 -7.49
C THR A 114 -6.99 -13.25 -8.34
N GLU A 115 -7.48 -12.43 -9.27
CA GLU A 115 -6.64 -11.55 -10.08
C GLU A 115 -5.94 -10.50 -9.21
N LEU A 116 -6.66 -9.90 -8.25
CA LEU A 116 -6.06 -8.94 -7.31
C LEU A 116 -4.96 -9.59 -6.45
N ALA A 117 -5.21 -10.80 -5.93
CA ALA A 117 -4.23 -11.56 -5.15
C ALA A 117 -2.97 -11.87 -5.99
N GLY A 118 -3.15 -12.32 -7.23
CA GLY A 118 -2.06 -12.53 -8.18
C GLY A 118 -1.27 -11.26 -8.48
N GLY A 119 -1.98 -10.13 -8.67
CA GLY A 119 -1.37 -8.82 -8.88
C GLY A 119 -0.56 -8.34 -7.67
N LEU A 120 -1.10 -8.53 -6.46
CA LEU A 120 -0.39 -8.18 -5.23
C LEU A 120 0.88 -9.04 -5.06
N ALA A 121 0.80 -10.34 -5.32
CA ALA A 121 1.96 -11.24 -5.26
C ALA A 121 3.05 -10.84 -6.27
N ALA A 122 2.67 -10.50 -7.51
CA ALA A 122 3.59 -10.02 -8.53
C ALA A 122 4.24 -8.68 -8.14
N ALA A 123 3.47 -7.76 -7.57
CA ALA A 123 3.95 -6.48 -7.09
C ALA A 123 4.97 -6.66 -5.94
N VAL A 124 4.70 -7.58 -4.99
CA VAL A 124 5.64 -7.93 -3.92
C VAL A 124 6.95 -8.47 -4.49
N ALA A 125 6.89 -9.41 -5.44
CA ALA A 125 8.09 -9.95 -6.10
C ALA A 125 8.92 -8.86 -6.78
N THR A 126 8.25 -7.88 -7.42
CA THR A 126 8.92 -6.73 -8.03
C THR A 126 9.61 -5.86 -6.98
N VAL A 127 8.92 -5.52 -5.88
CA VAL A 127 9.50 -4.72 -4.78
C VAL A 127 10.69 -5.44 -4.16
N GLN A 128 10.60 -6.76 -3.91
CA GLN A 128 11.71 -7.54 -3.36
C GLN A 128 12.92 -7.57 -4.31
N ARG A 129 12.66 -7.74 -5.61
CA ARG A 129 13.72 -7.79 -6.64
C ARG A 129 14.50 -6.48 -6.73
N TYR A 130 13.81 -5.34 -6.76
CA TYR A 130 14.45 -4.02 -6.93
C TYR A 130 14.93 -3.44 -5.58
N GLY A 131 14.17 -3.61 -4.51
CA GLY A 131 14.54 -3.18 -3.17
C GLY A 131 15.57 -4.09 -2.49
N LYS A 132 15.79 -5.32 -3.02
CA LYS A 132 16.68 -6.36 -2.47
C LYS A 132 16.43 -6.59 -0.98
N ALA A 133 15.15 -6.51 -0.57
CA ALA A 133 14.70 -6.66 0.80
C ALA A 133 13.92 -7.95 0.99
N GLN A 134 13.93 -8.46 2.20
CA GLN A 134 13.19 -9.64 2.66
C GLN A 134 12.49 -9.31 3.98
N VAL A 135 11.53 -10.13 4.37
CA VAL A 135 10.92 -10.05 5.71
C VAL A 135 12.02 -10.10 6.77
N GLY A 136 11.94 -9.26 7.78
CA GLY A 136 12.95 -9.09 8.82
C GLY A 136 14.05 -8.08 8.48
N HIS A 137 13.95 -7.36 7.35
CA HIS A 137 14.89 -6.31 6.98
C HIS A 137 14.48 -4.90 7.44
N LYS A 138 13.31 -4.76 8.09
CA LYS A 138 12.71 -3.47 8.49
C LYS A 138 12.48 -2.56 7.29
N THR A 139 11.53 -2.95 6.44
CA THR A 139 11.15 -2.26 5.22
C THR A 139 9.67 -2.47 4.91
N MET A 140 9.15 -1.82 3.88
CA MET A 140 7.80 -2.07 3.36
C MET A 140 7.51 -3.56 3.07
N VAL A 141 8.52 -4.40 2.85
CA VAL A 141 8.38 -5.84 2.58
C VAL A 141 7.82 -6.59 3.80
N ASP A 142 8.10 -6.10 5.00
CA ASP A 142 7.61 -6.71 6.25
C ASP A 142 6.08 -6.62 6.39
N ALA A 143 5.44 -5.65 5.75
CA ALA A 143 3.98 -5.55 5.64
C ALA A 143 3.43 -6.19 4.36
N LEU A 144 4.13 -6.04 3.23
CA LEU A 144 3.68 -6.50 1.92
C LEU A 144 3.57 -8.03 1.83
N VAL A 145 4.57 -8.76 2.32
CA VAL A 145 4.59 -10.22 2.19
C VAL A 145 3.46 -10.87 2.98
N PRO A 146 3.23 -10.56 4.28
CA PRO A 146 2.10 -11.10 5.01
C PRO A 146 0.76 -10.77 4.38
N ALA A 147 0.57 -9.53 3.89
CA ALA A 147 -0.66 -9.13 3.22
C ALA A 147 -0.94 -9.94 1.95
N ALA A 148 0.08 -10.14 1.10
CA ALA A 148 -0.05 -10.90 -0.13
C ALA A 148 -0.32 -12.38 0.13
N GLN A 149 0.31 -12.97 1.13
CA GLN A 149 0.06 -14.34 1.56
C GLN A 149 -1.38 -14.51 2.05
N ALA A 150 -1.81 -13.65 2.96
CA ALA A 150 -3.17 -13.67 3.49
C ALA A 150 -4.23 -13.50 2.40
N LEU A 151 -4.05 -12.55 1.47
CA LEU A 151 -4.98 -12.35 0.37
C LEU A 151 -5.02 -13.56 -0.57
N SER A 152 -3.88 -14.18 -0.85
CA SER A 152 -3.79 -15.37 -1.70
C SER A 152 -4.50 -16.58 -1.07
N GLU A 153 -4.36 -16.77 0.24
CA GLU A 153 -5.04 -17.82 0.99
C GLU A 153 -6.56 -17.62 0.97
N GLN A 154 -7.03 -16.38 1.19
CA GLN A 154 -8.45 -16.06 1.14
C GLN A 154 -9.02 -16.23 -0.28
N ALA A 155 -8.28 -15.83 -1.32
CA ALA A 155 -8.70 -16.01 -2.71
C ALA A 155 -8.78 -17.50 -3.09
N ALA A 156 -7.83 -18.32 -2.63
CA ALA A 156 -7.84 -19.78 -2.85
C ALA A 156 -9.00 -20.48 -2.11
N ALA A 157 -9.50 -19.88 -1.05
CA ALA A 157 -10.65 -20.38 -0.28
C ALA A 157 -12.00 -19.84 -0.79
N ASP A 158 -12.04 -19.14 -1.93
CA ASP A 158 -13.24 -18.45 -2.46
C ASP A 158 -13.95 -17.56 -1.41
N ALA A 159 -13.16 -16.90 -0.56
CA ALA A 159 -13.69 -16.05 0.49
C ALA A 159 -14.40 -14.81 -0.09
N ASP A 160 -15.33 -14.26 0.70
CA ASP A 160 -15.94 -12.96 0.40
C ASP A 160 -14.85 -11.88 0.28
N PRO A 161 -14.87 -11.00 -0.76
CA PRO A 161 -13.85 -10.00 -0.99
C PRO A 161 -13.64 -9.00 0.16
N VAL A 162 -14.70 -8.65 0.90
CA VAL A 162 -14.59 -7.74 2.06
C VAL A 162 -13.76 -8.43 3.13
N ARG A 163 -14.17 -9.66 3.51
CA ARG A 163 -13.42 -10.46 4.47
C ARG A 163 -11.97 -10.69 4.05
N ALA A 164 -11.75 -10.99 2.76
CA ALA A 164 -10.42 -11.29 2.24
C ALA A 164 -9.46 -10.10 2.38
N LEU A 165 -9.94 -8.89 2.05
CA LEU A 165 -9.15 -7.68 2.17
C LEU A 165 -8.99 -7.23 3.64
N ASP A 166 -9.97 -7.47 4.52
CA ASP A 166 -9.82 -7.23 5.96
C ASP A 166 -8.71 -8.10 6.57
N VAL A 167 -8.67 -9.40 6.22
CA VAL A 167 -7.62 -10.32 6.67
C VAL A 167 -6.25 -9.90 6.14
N ALA A 168 -6.18 -9.47 4.88
CA ALA A 168 -4.93 -8.96 4.30
C ALA A 168 -4.47 -7.64 4.96
N ALA A 169 -5.40 -6.74 5.30
CA ALA A 169 -5.11 -5.49 5.98
C ALA A 169 -4.58 -5.72 7.40
N GLU A 170 -5.18 -6.66 8.14
CA GLU A 170 -4.70 -7.02 9.48
C GLU A 170 -3.31 -7.69 9.41
N ALA A 171 -3.07 -8.56 8.42
CA ALA A 171 -1.76 -9.15 8.20
C ALA A 171 -0.69 -8.10 7.85
N ALA A 172 -1.04 -7.09 7.02
CA ALA A 172 -0.16 -5.98 6.72
C ALA A 172 0.19 -5.16 7.97
N ARG A 173 -0.83 -4.84 8.79
CA ARG A 173 -0.67 -4.11 10.04
C ARG A 173 0.20 -4.88 11.02
N ALA A 174 -0.08 -6.16 11.23
CA ALA A 174 0.73 -7.02 12.10
C ALA A 174 2.19 -7.05 11.63
N GLY A 175 2.44 -7.21 10.33
CA GLY A 175 3.77 -7.16 9.74
C GLY A 175 4.47 -5.80 9.96
N ALA A 176 3.77 -4.69 9.80
CA ALA A 176 4.30 -3.36 10.07
C ALA A 176 4.71 -3.20 11.55
N LEU A 177 3.88 -3.69 12.47
CA LEU A 177 4.16 -3.63 13.91
C LEU A 177 5.42 -4.42 14.31
N THR A 178 5.73 -5.54 13.64
CA THR A 178 6.98 -6.30 13.93
C THR A 178 8.23 -5.48 13.64
N THR A 179 8.16 -4.47 12.78
CA THR A 179 9.33 -3.66 12.42
C THR A 179 9.88 -2.85 13.60
N ARG A 180 9.09 -2.65 14.66
CA ARG A 180 9.52 -1.96 15.89
C ARG A 180 10.72 -2.65 16.53
N ASP A 181 10.72 -3.97 16.56
CA ASP A 181 11.72 -4.77 17.26
C ASP A 181 12.92 -5.18 16.38
N ILE A 182 12.85 -4.88 15.08
CA ILE A 182 13.89 -5.24 14.10
C ILE A 182 14.93 -4.13 13.98
N VAL A 183 16.21 -4.52 13.88
CA VAL A 183 17.28 -3.64 13.44
C VAL A 183 17.28 -3.60 11.92
N ALA A 184 17.29 -2.40 11.34
CA ALA A 184 17.22 -2.22 9.90
C ALA A 184 18.45 -2.80 9.19
N ARG A 185 18.21 -3.58 8.14
CA ARG A 185 19.25 -4.16 7.27
C ARG A 185 19.23 -3.56 5.86
N ARG A 186 18.24 -2.73 5.56
CA ARG A 186 18.05 -2.05 4.27
C ARG A 186 17.42 -0.67 4.47
N GLY A 187 17.42 0.14 3.42
CA GLY A 187 16.88 1.49 3.44
C GLY A 187 17.72 2.47 4.27
N ARG A 188 17.16 3.66 4.50
CA ARG A 188 17.83 4.74 5.25
C ARG A 188 18.05 4.37 6.71
N ALA A 189 17.12 3.68 7.32
CA ALA A 189 17.23 3.21 8.70
C ALA A 189 18.44 2.29 8.95
N ALA A 190 18.99 1.63 7.93
CA ALA A 190 20.17 0.79 8.06
C ALA A 190 21.44 1.61 8.40
N TYR A 191 21.47 2.89 8.04
CA TYR A 191 22.62 3.76 8.36
C TYR A 191 22.67 4.19 9.84
N VAL A 192 21.52 4.18 10.53
CA VAL A 192 21.44 4.52 11.96
C VAL A 192 21.44 3.29 12.87
N GLY A 193 21.29 2.08 12.30
CA GLY A 193 21.46 0.80 12.98
C GLY A 193 20.55 0.62 14.20
N GLU A 194 21.12 0.34 15.38
CA GLU A 194 20.37 0.09 16.62
C GLU A 194 19.50 1.28 17.08
N VAL A 195 19.83 2.52 16.69
CA VAL A 195 19.04 3.71 17.03
C VAL A 195 17.63 3.63 16.45
N ALA A 196 17.46 2.95 15.31
CA ALA A 196 16.15 2.74 14.71
C ALA A 196 15.30 1.66 15.41
N ARG A 197 15.86 0.93 16.38
CA ARG A 197 15.10 -0.06 17.19
C ARG A 197 14.09 0.68 18.07
N GLY A 198 12.90 0.15 18.20
CA GLY A 198 11.81 0.78 18.95
C GLY A 198 10.90 1.67 18.10
N VAL A 199 11.32 2.01 16.87
CA VAL A 199 10.56 2.83 15.92
C VAL A 199 9.98 1.94 14.82
N LEU A 200 8.74 2.19 14.38
CA LEU A 200 8.13 1.50 13.23
C LEU A 200 8.82 1.93 11.92
N ASP A 201 8.90 1.01 10.95
CA ASP A 201 9.33 1.38 9.60
C ASP A 201 8.24 2.18 8.88
N PRO A 202 8.51 3.43 8.45
CA PRO A 202 7.48 4.26 7.81
C PRO A 202 6.98 3.67 6.49
N GLY A 203 7.80 2.93 5.75
CA GLY A 203 7.40 2.23 4.54
C GLY A 203 6.44 1.08 4.81
N ALA A 204 6.68 0.29 5.85
CA ALA A 204 5.79 -0.79 6.28
C ALA A 204 4.44 -0.24 6.77
N VAL A 205 4.46 0.86 7.54
CA VAL A 205 3.25 1.54 7.99
C VAL A 205 2.46 2.09 6.79
N ALA A 206 3.11 2.74 5.83
CA ALA A 206 2.46 3.24 4.63
C ALA A 206 1.76 2.12 3.84
N VAL A 207 2.43 0.96 3.66
CA VAL A 207 1.81 -0.22 3.04
C VAL A 207 0.58 -0.67 3.79
N ALA A 208 0.67 -0.84 5.11
CA ALA A 208 -0.47 -1.30 5.92
C ALA A 208 -1.67 -0.35 5.77
N LEU A 209 -1.45 0.97 5.82
CA LEU A 209 -2.50 1.96 5.58
C LEU A 209 -3.10 1.84 4.17
N MET A 210 -2.28 1.65 3.13
CA MET A 210 -2.77 1.49 1.75
C MET A 210 -3.61 0.22 1.57
N ILE A 211 -3.27 -0.90 2.24
CA ILE A 211 -4.07 -2.12 2.20
C ILE A 211 -5.36 -1.95 3.04
N GLN A 212 -5.31 -1.27 4.19
CA GLN A 212 -6.51 -0.90 4.94
C GLN A 212 -7.47 -0.02 4.10
N CYS A 213 -6.94 0.91 3.30
CA CYS A 213 -7.75 1.67 2.35
C CYS A 213 -8.41 0.76 1.29
N ALA A 214 -7.74 -0.31 0.84
CA ALA A 214 -8.35 -1.28 -0.08
C ALA A 214 -9.49 -2.05 0.61
N ALA A 215 -9.31 -2.48 1.85
CA ALA A 215 -10.34 -3.14 2.64
C ALA A 215 -11.56 -2.23 2.86
N ALA A 216 -11.34 -0.97 3.22
CA ALA A 216 -12.42 0.02 3.34
C ALA A 216 -13.17 0.22 2.01
N ALA A 217 -12.44 0.32 0.90
CA ALA A 217 -12.99 0.57 -0.42
C ALA A 217 -13.88 -0.56 -0.94
N VAL A 218 -13.51 -1.82 -0.72
CA VAL A 218 -14.36 -2.96 -1.12
C VAL A 218 -15.61 -3.02 -0.28
N GLY A 219 -15.57 -2.61 0.99
CA GLY A 219 -16.72 -2.45 1.89
C GLY A 219 -17.57 -1.22 1.60
N GLY A 220 -17.21 -0.43 0.58
CA GLY A 220 -18.00 0.72 0.14
C GLY A 220 -17.59 2.07 0.73
N HIS A 221 -16.48 2.14 1.46
CA HIS A 221 -15.97 3.34 2.09
C HIS A 221 -14.85 3.99 1.26
N ASP A 222 -14.73 5.31 1.30
CA ASP A 222 -13.75 6.11 0.58
C ASP A 222 -13.10 7.19 1.46
N GLY A 223 -13.44 7.23 2.76
CA GLY A 223 -12.85 8.12 3.76
C GLY A 223 -11.52 7.59 4.32
N PRO A 224 -10.89 8.39 5.21
CA PRO A 224 -9.63 8.00 5.83
C PRO A 224 -9.81 6.78 6.74
N VAL A 225 -8.77 5.94 6.80
CA VAL A 225 -8.71 4.79 7.72
C VAL A 225 -8.10 5.19 9.07
N ASP A 226 -8.25 4.30 10.07
CA ASP A 226 -7.66 4.51 11.39
C ASP A 226 -6.12 4.52 11.33
N THR A 227 -5.53 5.59 11.84
CA THR A 227 -4.08 5.80 11.92
C THR A 227 -3.56 5.83 13.35
N ALA A 228 -4.41 5.61 14.36
CA ALA A 228 -4.01 5.73 15.78
C ALA A 228 -2.90 4.75 16.20
N TRP A 229 -2.74 3.64 15.48
CA TRP A 229 -1.73 2.61 15.74
C TRP A 229 -0.33 2.92 15.16
N THR A 230 -0.17 4.03 14.44
CA THR A 230 1.07 4.37 13.71
C THR A 230 2.13 5.06 14.57
N HIS A 231 1.95 5.11 15.89
CA HIS A 231 2.86 5.77 16.84
C HIS A 231 3.62 4.81 17.71
#